data_87edeeb96d9183ce261077864af72c63
#
_entry.id   87edeeb96d9183ce261077864af72c63
#
_cell.length_a   1.000
_cell.length_b   1.000
_cell.length_c   1.000
_cell.angle_alpha   90.00
_cell.angle_beta   90.00
_cell.angle_gamma   90.00
#
_symmetry.space_group_name_H-M   'P 1'
#
loop_
_entity.id
_entity.type
_entity.pdbx_description
1 polymer ?
#
loop_
_entity_poly.entity_id
_entity_poly.type
_entity_poly.pdbx_seq_one_letter_code
_entity_poly.pdbx_strand_id
1 'polypeptide(L)'
;GSGAIKLGSSTLSVGGDNSSTEFSGVVSGAGGLAKQGTGTLTFSGANTYTGSTAINNGALVVSGSLSDETDVLIGERSVYELGSSDRVGSIAGGGSIVLNTFQLTAGNELDTTFSGVMSGEGGFTKVGSGVLTFTGDNTYTGSTVVNEGELAVQGSGPTSANCADGATSNVCEVTPEPEPEPEPEPEPEPEPEPEPEPEPE
;
A
#
# COMPACT_ATOMS: atom_id res chain seq x y z
N GLY A 1 -13.84 -21.93 -13.35
CA GLY A 1 -13.15 -22.43 -14.56
C GLY A 1 -11.65 -22.32 -14.45
N SER A 2 -10.93 -23.10 -15.26
CA SER A 2 -9.46 -23.13 -15.31
C SER A 2 -9.02 -22.96 -16.77
N GLY A 3 -7.76 -22.67 -17.01
CA GLY A 3 -7.19 -22.47 -18.34
C GLY A 3 -6.61 -21.09 -18.50
N ALA A 4 -6.44 -20.62 -19.74
CA ALA A 4 -5.85 -19.33 -20.02
C ALA A 4 -6.80 -18.46 -20.87
N ILE A 5 -6.93 -17.19 -20.48
CA ILE A 5 -7.64 -16.17 -21.26
C ILE A 5 -6.60 -15.16 -21.74
N LYS A 6 -6.56 -14.91 -23.06
CA LYS A 6 -5.69 -13.87 -23.64
C LYS A 6 -6.55 -12.71 -24.11
N LEU A 7 -6.37 -11.56 -23.46
CA LEU A 7 -7.18 -10.35 -23.74
C LEU A 7 -6.73 -9.61 -25.01
N GLY A 8 -5.49 -9.82 -25.47
CA GLY A 8 -4.89 -8.91 -26.46
C GLY A 8 -4.85 -7.49 -25.88
N SER A 9 -5.49 -6.52 -26.55
CA SER A 9 -5.69 -5.14 -26.08
C SER A 9 -7.15 -4.84 -25.69
N SER A 10 -8.03 -5.84 -25.66
CA SER A 10 -9.46 -5.66 -25.41
C SER A 10 -9.82 -5.84 -23.95
N THR A 11 -10.82 -5.11 -23.47
CA THR A 11 -11.36 -5.28 -22.11
C THR A 11 -12.31 -6.47 -22.07
N LEU A 12 -12.10 -7.38 -21.12
CA LEU A 12 -13.00 -8.48 -20.80
C LEU A 12 -14.07 -7.99 -19.83
N SER A 13 -15.34 -8.06 -20.23
CA SER A 13 -16.48 -7.77 -19.34
C SER A 13 -17.08 -9.07 -18.82
N VAL A 14 -17.24 -9.19 -17.47
CA VAL A 14 -17.70 -10.41 -16.82
C VAL A 14 -18.73 -10.11 -15.71
N GLY A 15 -19.59 -11.09 -15.40
CA GLY A 15 -20.51 -11.05 -14.27
C GLY A 15 -21.81 -10.32 -14.52
N GLY A 16 -22.16 -10.01 -15.79
CA GLY A 16 -23.41 -9.31 -16.12
C GLY A 16 -24.70 -10.07 -15.76
N ASP A 17 -24.61 -11.37 -15.52
CA ASP A 17 -25.72 -12.22 -15.08
C ASP A 17 -25.91 -12.26 -13.55
N ASN A 18 -25.12 -11.49 -12.80
CA ASN A 18 -25.11 -11.42 -11.32
C ASN A 18 -24.73 -12.75 -10.64
N SER A 19 -24.21 -13.73 -11.36
CA SER A 19 -23.74 -14.99 -10.76
C SER A 19 -22.39 -14.82 -10.06
N SER A 20 -22.15 -15.63 -9.03
CA SER A 20 -20.83 -15.73 -8.39
C SER A 20 -20.06 -16.86 -9.03
N THR A 21 -18.84 -16.58 -9.44
CA THR A 21 -18.00 -17.50 -10.21
C THR A 21 -16.56 -17.46 -9.74
N GLU A 22 -15.83 -18.57 -9.97
CA GLU A 22 -14.39 -18.66 -9.74
C GLU A 22 -13.68 -18.99 -11.05
N PHE A 23 -12.56 -18.31 -11.28
CA PHE A 23 -11.61 -18.57 -12.35
C PHE A 23 -10.22 -18.79 -11.76
N SER A 24 -9.73 -20.03 -11.85
CA SER A 24 -8.42 -20.44 -11.32
C SER A 24 -7.32 -20.44 -12.40
N GLY A 25 -7.65 -20.02 -13.60
CA GLY A 25 -6.70 -19.92 -14.70
C GLY A 25 -5.96 -18.58 -14.69
N VAL A 26 -5.25 -18.31 -15.78
CA VAL A 26 -4.47 -17.09 -15.98
C VAL A 26 -5.16 -16.20 -17.01
N VAL A 27 -5.39 -14.93 -16.65
CA VAL A 27 -5.76 -13.88 -17.60
C VAL A 27 -4.51 -13.09 -17.96
N SER A 28 -4.25 -12.88 -19.24
CA SER A 28 -3.03 -12.23 -19.74
C SER A 28 -3.29 -11.30 -20.91
N GLY A 29 -2.34 -10.40 -21.20
CA GLY A 29 -2.38 -9.45 -22.32
C GLY A 29 -2.41 -8.01 -21.87
N ALA A 30 -2.46 -7.07 -22.82
CA ALA A 30 -2.50 -5.63 -22.54
C ALA A 30 -3.93 -5.09 -22.30
N GLY A 31 -4.94 -5.93 -22.48
CA GLY A 31 -6.33 -5.58 -22.23
C GLY A 31 -6.66 -5.53 -20.73
N GLY A 32 -7.83 -4.97 -20.39
CA GLY A 32 -8.30 -4.82 -19.03
C GLY A 32 -9.44 -5.77 -18.64
N LEU A 33 -9.90 -5.63 -17.41
CA LEU A 33 -11.03 -6.34 -16.84
C LEU A 33 -12.13 -5.35 -16.41
N ALA A 34 -13.38 -5.63 -16.75
CA ALA A 34 -14.55 -4.93 -16.23
C ALA A 34 -15.47 -5.94 -15.52
N LYS A 35 -15.46 -5.95 -14.18
CA LYS A 35 -16.36 -6.75 -13.36
C LYS A 35 -17.71 -6.03 -13.24
N GLN A 36 -18.75 -6.64 -13.77
CA GLN A 36 -20.13 -6.16 -13.77
C GLN A 36 -20.99 -6.98 -12.79
N GLY A 37 -22.24 -6.53 -12.58
CA GLY A 37 -23.24 -7.27 -11.82
C GLY A 37 -22.89 -7.48 -10.36
N THR A 38 -23.89 -7.88 -9.58
CA THR A 38 -23.81 -7.94 -8.09
C THR A 38 -23.13 -9.17 -7.52
N GLY A 39 -22.87 -10.19 -8.36
CA GLY A 39 -22.18 -11.41 -7.91
C GLY A 39 -20.69 -11.21 -7.62
N THR A 40 -20.08 -12.23 -7.06
CA THR A 40 -18.64 -12.28 -6.76
C THR A 40 -17.88 -12.98 -7.88
N LEU A 41 -16.79 -12.37 -8.35
CA LEU A 41 -15.79 -13.05 -9.18
C LEU A 41 -14.58 -13.34 -8.31
N THR A 42 -14.20 -14.61 -8.21
CA THR A 42 -12.95 -15.01 -7.53
C THR A 42 -11.87 -15.33 -8.55
N PHE A 43 -10.74 -14.67 -8.46
CA PHE A 43 -9.51 -14.98 -9.18
C PHE A 43 -8.54 -15.71 -8.25
N SER A 44 -8.32 -17.02 -8.51
CA SER A 44 -7.36 -17.81 -7.73
C SER A 44 -6.07 -18.14 -8.51
N GLY A 45 -5.96 -17.73 -9.76
CA GLY A 45 -4.75 -17.82 -10.57
C GLY A 45 -3.89 -16.56 -10.51
N ALA A 46 -2.64 -16.67 -10.97
CA ALA A 46 -1.72 -15.54 -11.11
C ALA A 46 -1.98 -14.83 -12.45
N ASN A 47 -2.68 -13.71 -12.42
CA ASN A 47 -3.04 -12.95 -13.61
C ASN A 47 -1.95 -11.96 -13.99
N THR A 48 -1.71 -11.81 -15.30
CA THR A 48 -0.60 -11.01 -15.84
C THR A 48 -1.05 -10.00 -16.90
N TYR A 49 -2.34 -9.69 -16.97
CA TYR A 49 -2.83 -8.62 -17.84
C TYR A 49 -2.45 -7.25 -17.27
N THR A 50 -2.06 -6.32 -18.14
CA THR A 50 -1.53 -5.01 -17.72
C THR A 50 -2.51 -3.85 -17.87
N GLY A 51 -3.66 -4.08 -18.49
CA GLY A 51 -4.71 -3.08 -18.57
C GLY A 51 -5.46 -2.94 -17.23
N SER A 52 -6.27 -1.90 -17.11
CA SER A 52 -6.98 -1.60 -15.86
C SER A 52 -8.01 -2.65 -15.46
N THR A 53 -8.22 -2.80 -14.17
CA THR A 53 -9.28 -3.58 -13.54
C THR A 53 -10.36 -2.64 -13.00
N ALA A 54 -11.52 -2.61 -13.64
CA ALA A 54 -12.67 -1.83 -13.18
C ALA A 54 -13.69 -2.75 -12.49
N ILE A 55 -13.92 -2.54 -11.19
CA ILE A 55 -14.95 -3.24 -10.43
C ILE A 55 -16.15 -2.31 -10.36
N ASN A 56 -17.11 -2.48 -11.29
CA ASN A 56 -18.25 -1.57 -11.41
C ASN A 56 -19.38 -1.92 -10.45
N ASN A 57 -19.51 -3.19 -10.05
CA ASN A 57 -20.49 -3.65 -9.09
C ASN A 57 -20.14 -5.03 -8.53
N GLY A 58 -20.67 -5.38 -7.35
CA GLY A 58 -20.41 -6.65 -6.67
C GLY A 58 -18.98 -6.75 -6.13
N ALA A 59 -18.41 -7.95 -6.15
CA ALA A 59 -17.10 -8.18 -5.57
C ALA A 59 -16.10 -8.84 -6.54
N LEU A 60 -14.85 -8.43 -6.46
CA LEU A 60 -13.70 -9.14 -6.99
C LEU A 60 -12.87 -9.62 -5.80
N VAL A 61 -12.77 -10.94 -5.65
CA VAL A 61 -11.90 -11.59 -4.65
C VAL A 61 -10.65 -12.09 -5.35
N VAL A 62 -9.48 -11.73 -4.86
CA VAL A 62 -8.19 -12.16 -5.42
C VAL A 62 -7.46 -13.02 -4.40
N SER A 63 -7.50 -14.34 -4.59
CA SER A 63 -6.74 -15.31 -3.79
C SER A 63 -5.50 -15.84 -4.52
N GLY A 64 -5.35 -15.52 -5.81
CA GLY A 64 -4.11 -15.58 -6.56
C GLY A 64 -3.39 -14.23 -6.54
N SER A 65 -3.14 -13.65 -7.72
CA SER A 65 -2.61 -12.29 -7.85
C SER A 65 -3.18 -11.58 -9.08
N LEU A 66 -3.22 -10.26 -9.05
CA LEU A 66 -3.29 -9.41 -10.23
C LEU A 66 -1.86 -9.07 -10.73
N SER A 67 -1.75 -8.39 -11.85
CA SER A 67 -0.47 -7.85 -12.31
C SER A 67 -0.09 -6.62 -11.49
N ASP A 68 1.19 -6.49 -11.17
CA ASP A 68 1.77 -5.31 -10.51
C ASP A 68 1.55 -4.00 -11.31
N GLU A 69 1.23 -4.11 -12.59
CA GLU A 69 1.02 -2.97 -13.49
C GLU A 69 -0.47 -2.59 -13.63
N THR A 70 -1.41 -3.40 -13.14
CA THR A 70 -2.83 -3.10 -13.32
C THR A 70 -3.31 -2.03 -12.34
N ASP A 71 -4.00 -1.02 -12.86
CA ASP A 71 -4.69 -0.03 -12.03
C ASP A 71 -6.07 -0.55 -11.64
N VAL A 72 -6.41 -0.52 -10.35
CA VAL A 72 -7.69 -1.03 -9.84
C VAL A 72 -8.62 0.13 -9.51
N LEU A 73 -9.72 0.23 -10.26
CA LEU A 73 -10.79 1.20 -10.01
C LEU A 73 -11.97 0.51 -9.33
N ILE A 74 -12.29 0.93 -8.10
CA ILE A 74 -13.34 0.35 -7.28
C ILE A 74 -14.55 1.29 -7.25
N GLY A 75 -15.64 0.91 -7.92
CA GLY A 75 -16.89 1.67 -7.93
C GLY A 75 -17.56 1.74 -6.55
N GLU A 76 -18.38 2.75 -6.28
CA GLU A 76 -18.97 3.03 -4.96
C GLU A 76 -19.73 1.85 -4.30
N ARG A 77 -20.21 0.90 -5.10
CA ARG A 77 -20.97 -0.28 -4.62
C ARG A 77 -20.21 -1.57 -4.85
N SER A 78 -18.90 -1.48 -4.96
CA SER A 78 -18.04 -2.58 -5.31
C SER A 78 -17.07 -2.89 -4.17
N VAL A 79 -16.62 -4.13 -4.17
CA VAL A 79 -15.63 -4.61 -3.19
C VAL A 79 -14.45 -5.22 -3.94
N TYR A 80 -13.26 -4.79 -3.57
CA TYR A 80 -12.01 -5.48 -3.86
C TYR A 80 -11.54 -6.20 -2.59
N GLU A 81 -11.54 -7.52 -2.60
CA GLU A 81 -11.22 -8.34 -1.43
C GLU A 81 -9.96 -9.15 -1.68
N LEU A 82 -9.02 -9.10 -0.75
CA LEU A 82 -7.80 -9.88 -0.77
C LEU A 82 -8.01 -11.23 -0.10
N GLY A 83 -7.74 -12.31 -0.85
CA GLY A 83 -7.60 -13.67 -0.35
C GLY A 83 -6.14 -14.11 -0.23
N SER A 84 -5.20 -13.26 -0.66
CA SER A 84 -3.74 -13.33 -0.52
C SER A 84 -3.16 -11.93 -0.56
N SER A 85 -1.90 -11.74 -0.14
CA SER A 85 -1.20 -10.46 -0.35
C SER A 85 -1.03 -10.22 -1.84
N ASP A 86 -1.30 -8.98 -2.27
CA ASP A 86 -1.29 -8.61 -3.68
C ASP A 86 -0.57 -7.28 -3.90
N ARG A 87 -0.05 -7.08 -5.11
CA ARG A 87 0.51 -5.83 -5.57
C ARG A 87 -0.18 -5.41 -6.86
N VAL A 88 -0.54 -4.13 -6.93
CA VAL A 88 -1.20 -3.53 -8.10
C VAL A 88 -0.55 -2.19 -8.45
N GLY A 89 -0.74 -1.71 -9.68
CA GLY A 89 -0.20 -0.45 -10.16
C GLY A 89 -0.74 0.75 -9.38
N SER A 90 -2.06 0.85 -9.24
CA SER A 90 -2.70 1.88 -8.42
C SER A 90 -4.06 1.44 -7.92
N ILE A 91 -4.60 2.20 -6.95
CA ILE A 91 -5.98 2.07 -6.47
C ILE A 91 -6.68 3.41 -6.55
N ALA A 92 -7.96 3.40 -6.96
CA ALA A 92 -8.80 4.59 -7.00
C ALA A 92 -10.28 4.24 -6.85
N GLY A 93 -11.10 5.23 -6.51
CA GLY A 93 -12.55 5.12 -6.47
C GLY A 93 -13.14 5.13 -5.07
N GLY A 94 -14.48 4.94 -4.99
CA GLY A 94 -15.26 5.11 -3.76
C GLY A 94 -15.80 3.82 -3.15
N GLY A 95 -15.45 2.66 -3.69
CA GLY A 95 -15.88 1.36 -3.16
C GLY A 95 -15.08 0.91 -1.94
N SER A 96 -15.21 -0.36 -1.58
CA SER A 96 -14.55 -0.91 -0.40
C SER A 96 -13.37 -1.80 -0.80
N ILE A 97 -12.28 -1.74 -0.01
CA ILE A 97 -11.19 -2.70 -0.05
C ILE A 97 -11.20 -3.49 1.26
N VAL A 98 -11.21 -4.82 1.17
CA VAL A 98 -11.15 -5.71 2.33
C VAL A 98 -9.81 -6.43 2.32
N LEU A 99 -8.93 -6.04 3.23
CA LEU A 99 -7.57 -6.61 3.32
C LEU A 99 -7.56 -7.98 3.99
N ASN A 100 -8.59 -8.31 4.78
CA ASN A 100 -8.54 -9.46 5.68
C ASN A 100 -7.30 -9.39 6.58
N THR A 101 -6.37 -10.35 6.47
CA THR A 101 -5.06 -10.36 7.16
C THR A 101 -3.88 -10.12 6.21
N PHE A 102 -4.16 -9.76 4.96
CA PHE A 102 -3.17 -9.68 3.88
C PHE A 102 -2.66 -8.25 3.66
N GLN A 103 -1.51 -8.17 3.01
CA GLN A 103 -0.88 -6.90 2.65
C GLN A 103 -1.28 -6.50 1.23
N LEU A 104 -1.77 -5.28 1.05
CA LEU A 104 -1.93 -4.64 -0.25
C LEU A 104 -0.77 -3.69 -0.50
N THR A 105 -0.10 -3.84 -1.64
CA THR A 105 0.89 -2.87 -2.13
C THR A 105 0.33 -2.16 -3.35
N ALA A 106 0.33 -0.83 -3.35
CA ALA A 106 -0.16 -0.07 -4.50
C ALA A 106 0.58 1.26 -4.68
N GLY A 107 0.65 1.71 -5.91
CA GLY A 107 1.19 2.99 -6.32
C GLY A 107 2.09 2.87 -7.55
N ASN A 108 2.05 3.89 -8.39
CA ASN A 108 2.88 4.09 -9.57
C ASN A 108 3.29 5.58 -9.68
N GLU A 109 3.56 6.08 -10.86
CA GLU A 109 3.94 7.48 -11.09
C GLU A 109 2.73 8.44 -11.12
N LEU A 110 1.50 7.91 -11.14
CA LEU A 110 0.28 8.71 -11.27
C LEU A 110 -0.27 9.09 -9.90
N ASP A 111 -0.80 10.31 -9.82
CA ASP A 111 -1.56 10.77 -8.67
C ASP A 111 -2.96 10.15 -8.69
N THR A 112 -3.35 9.51 -7.60
CA THR A 112 -4.66 8.84 -7.49
C THR A 112 -5.36 9.16 -6.19
N THR A 113 -6.70 9.01 -6.19
CA THR A 113 -7.53 9.22 -5.00
C THR A 113 -8.39 8.00 -4.74
N PHE A 114 -8.29 7.47 -3.54
CA PHE A 114 -9.19 6.46 -3.00
C PHE A 114 -10.10 7.11 -1.95
N SER A 115 -11.37 7.24 -2.29
CA SER A 115 -12.40 7.85 -1.44
C SER A 115 -13.27 6.83 -0.71
N GLY A 116 -13.01 5.56 -0.93
CA GLY A 116 -13.71 4.46 -0.29
C GLY A 116 -13.18 4.11 1.09
N VAL A 117 -13.56 2.93 1.56
CA VAL A 117 -13.16 2.41 2.88
C VAL A 117 -12.24 1.20 2.70
N MET A 118 -11.05 1.26 3.29
CA MET A 118 -10.16 0.11 3.42
C MET A 118 -10.29 -0.46 4.84
N SER A 119 -10.49 -1.78 4.97
CA SER A 119 -10.76 -2.44 6.25
C SER A 119 -10.05 -3.78 6.36
N GLY A 120 -9.98 -4.34 7.58
CA GLY A 120 -9.35 -5.62 7.90
C GLY A 120 -8.15 -5.49 8.82
N GLU A 121 -7.50 -6.61 9.13
CA GLU A 121 -6.30 -6.66 9.98
C GLU A 121 -5.01 -6.58 9.15
N GLY A 122 -5.13 -6.68 7.83
CA GLY A 122 -4.02 -6.54 6.89
C GLY A 122 -3.47 -5.14 6.82
N GLY A 123 -2.32 -4.98 6.15
CA GLY A 123 -1.62 -3.70 6.04
C GLY A 123 -1.65 -3.11 4.63
N PHE A 124 -1.12 -1.90 4.52
CA PHE A 124 -1.00 -1.20 3.24
C PHE A 124 0.43 -0.68 3.01
N THR A 125 0.95 -0.88 1.80
CA THR A 125 2.24 -0.32 1.38
C THR A 125 2.05 0.57 0.17
N LYS A 126 2.42 1.85 0.29
CA LYS A 126 2.51 2.81 -0.81
C LYS A 126 3.87 2.69 -1.48
N VAL A 127 3.87 2.53 -2.79
CA VAL A 127 5.06 2.53 -3.66
C VAL A 127 4.87 3.52 -4.82
N GLY A 128 5.93 3.72 -5.62
CA GLY A 128 5.90 4.62 -6.78
C GLY A 128 5.84 6.11 -6.41
N SER A 129 6.31 6.97 -7.30
CA SER A 129 6.57 8.39 -7.07
C SER A 129 5.33 9.29 -7.00
N GLY A 130 4.17 8.82 -7.49
CA GLY A 130 2.93 9.59 -7.47
C GLY A 130 2.34 9.75 -6.07
N VAL A 131 1.37 10.66 -5.94
CA VAL A 131 0.61 10.90 -4.71
C VAL A 131 -0.61 10.00 -4.67
N LEU A 132 -0.78 9.24 -3.58
CA LEU A 132 -2.03 8.55 -3.29
C LEU A 132 -2.75 9.28 -2.17
N THR A 133 -3.97 9.74 -2.45
CA THR A 133 -4.80 10.44 -1.47
C THR A 133 -5.90 9.53 -0.94
N PHE A 134 -5.93 9.33 0.38
CA PHE A 134 -7.06 8.70 1.08
C PHE A 134 -8.02 9.77 1.60
N THR A 135 -9.24 9.81 1.08
CA THR A 135 -10.27 10.75 1.54
C THR A 135 -11.40 10.06 2.30
N GLY A 136 -11.47 8.75 2.25
CA GLY A 136 -12.46 7.95 2.98
C GLY A 136 -12.02 7.56 4.38
N ASP A 137 -12.94 6.99 5.15
CA ASP A 137 -12.72 6.57 6.54
C ASP A 137 -12.17 5.13 6.58
N ASN A 138 -10.85 5.00 6.55
CA ASN A 138 -10.18 3.70 6.56
C ASN A 138 -10.09 3.12 7.96
N THR A 139 -10.39 1.83 8.10
CA THR A 139 -10.51 1.14 9.39
C THR A 139 -9.61 -0.09 9.53
N TYR A 140 -8.71 -0.31 8.57
CA TYR A 140 -7.75 -1.39 8.68
C TYR A 140 -6.77 -1.17 9.84
N THR A 141 -6.31 -2.26 10.46
CA THR A 141 -5.51 -2.20 11.70
C THR A 141 -4.06 -2.62 11.50
N GLY A 142 -3.70 -3.14 10.33
CA GLY A 142 -2.32 -3.48 10.01
C GLY A 142 -1.44 -2.26 9.74
N SER A 143 -0.16 -2.49 9.57
CA SER A 143 0.82 -1.42 9.36
C SER A 143 0.62 -0.69 8.04
N THR A 144 0.89 0.62 8.06
CA THR A 144 1.03 1.44 6.86
C THR A 144 2.50 1.72 6.61
N VAL A 145 2.96 1.50 5.38
CA VAL A 145 4.34 1.76 4.96
C VAL A 145 4.31 2.65 3.72
N VAL A 146 5.15 3.68 3.68
CA VAL A 146 5.34 4.54 2.49
C VAL A 146 6.79 4.41 2.06
N ASN A 147 7.01 3.66 0.97
CA ASN A 147 8.36 3.42 0.43
C ASN A 147 8.80 4.49 -0.56
N GLU A 148 7.86 5.06 -1.31
CA GLU A 148 8.16 6.08 -2.33
C GLU A 148 6.96 7.01 -2.50
N GLY A 149 7.22 8.25 -2.96
CA GLY A 149 6.23 9.26 -3.25
C GLY A 149 5.50 9.74 -2.00
N GLU A 150 4.22 10.01 -2.12
CA GLU A 150 3.42 10.58 -1.04
C GLU A 150 2.14 9.78 -0.78
N LEU A 151 1.82 9.57 0.51
CA LEU A 151 0.51 9.14 0.97
C LEU A 151 -0.15 10.31 1.73
N ALA A 152 -1.16 10.94 1.14
CA ALA A 152 -1.94 12.00 1.76
C ALA A 152 -3.20 11.42 2.41
N VAL A 153 -3.32 11.47 3.72
CA VAL A 153 -4.52 11.01 4.47
C VAL A 153 -5.34 12.22 4.86
N GLN A 154 -6.52 12.37 4.26
CA GLN A 154 -7.48 13.47 4.49
C GLN A 154 -8.72 12.99 5.23
N GLY A 155 -9.11 11.72 5.09
CA GLY A 155 -10.15 11.06 5.87
C GLY A 155 -9.62 10.54 7.20
N SER A 156 -10.42 9.73 7.91
CA SER A 156 -9.90 8.95 9.02
C SER A 156 -9.15 7.71 8.49
N GLY A 157 -8.18 7.21 9.26
CA GLY A 157 -7.41 6.05 8.80
C GLY A 157 -6.17 5.79 9.63
N PRO A 158 -5.07 5.35 9.02
CA PRO A 158 -3.86 5.09 9.75
C PRO A 158 -3.40 6.36 10.46
N THR A 159 -3.13 6.25 11.75
CA THR A 159 -2.65 7.37 12.58
C THR A 159 -1.14 7.51 12.53
N SER A 160 -0.45 6.48 12.03
CA SER A 160 0.99 6.47 11.80
C SER A 160 1.34 5.65 10.54
N ALA A 161 2.45 6.00 9.92
CA ALA A 161 3.04 5.27 8.82
C ALA A 161 4.56 5.23 8.95
N ASN A 162 5.17 4.09 8.60
CA ASN A 162 6.62 3.99 8.43
C ASN A 162 6.98 4.55 7.05
N CYS A 163 7.73 5.64 7.02
CA CYS A 163 8.14 6.27 5.77
C CYS A 163 9.61 6.01 5.50
N ALA A 164 9.94 5.57 4.28
CA ALA A 164 11.31 5.46 3.81
C ALA A 164 11.92 6.85 3.53
N ASP A 165 13.24 6.92 3.41
CA ASP A 165 13.95 8.15 3.06
C ASP A 165 13.42 8.72 1.73
N GLY A 166 12.99 9.97 1.76
CA GLY A 166 12.42 10.66 0.61
C GLY A 166 10.93 10.40 0.34
N ALA A 167 10.31 9.45 1.04
CA ALA A 167 8.86 9.27 1.04
C ALA A 167 8.19 10.22 2.03
N THR A 168 6.96 10.64 1.76
CA THR A 168 6.23 11.59 2.60
C THR A 168 4.83 11.13 2.92
N SER A 169 4.35 11.48 4.09
CA SER A 169 2.94 11.39 4.46
C SER A 169 2.65 12.31 5.65
N ASN A 170 1.44 12.82 5.74
CA ASN A 170 0.99 13.55 6.93
C ASN A 170 0.80 12.65 8.17
N VAL A 171 1.01 11.35 8.03
CA VAL A 171 0.97 10.37 9.12
C VAL A 171 2.31 9.62 9.29
N CYS A 172 3.42 10.10 8.68
CA CYS A 172 4.74 9.54 8.94
C CYS A 172 5.11 9.67 10.42
N GLU A 173 5.61 8.59 11.01
CA GLU A 173 6.24 8.66 12.32
C GLU A 173 7.54 9.46 12.19
N VAL A 174 7.63 10.55 12.95
CA VAL A 174 8.89 11.28 13.08
C VAL A 174 9.76 10.45 14.03
N THR A 175 10.73 9.71 13.52
CA THR A 175 11.79 9.16 14.37
C THR A 175 12.49 10.37 15.02
N PRO A 176 12.48 10.50 16.36
CA PRO A 176 13.21 11.59 17.00
C PRO A 176 14.67 11.47 16.58
N GLU A 177 15.24 12.58 16.11
CA GLU A 177 16.67 12.66 15.85
C GLU A 177 17.42 12.18 17.09
N PRO A 178 18.38 11.24 17.00
CA PRO A 178 19.10 10.77 18.17
C PRO A 178 19.65 11.99 18.91
N GLU A 179 19.37 12.08 20.22
CA GLU A 179 19.94 13.14 21.04
C GLU A 179 21.47 13.19 20.79
N PRO A 180 22.05 14.38 20.54
CA PRO A 180 23.49 14.47 20.34
C PRO A 180 24.19 13.83 21.53
N GLU A 181 25.15 12.97 21.26
CA GLU A 181 25.95 12.37 22.31
C GLU A 181 26.49 13.48 23.21
N PRO A 182 26.38 13.34 24.55
CA PRO A 182 26.89 14.35 25.46
C PRO A 182 28.35 14.62 25.14
N GLU A 183 28.71 15.90 24.98
CA GLU A 183 30.10 16.30 24.78
C GLU A 183 30.97 15.66 25.89
N PRO A 184 32.13 15.08 25.56
CA PRO A 184 33.00 14.49 26.54
C PRO A 184 33.31 15.54 27.61
N GLU A 185 33.16 15.15 28.89
CA GLU A 185 33.53 16.02 30.00
C GLU A 185 34.99 16.48 29.83
N PRO A 186 35.32 17.76 30.07
CA PRO A 186 36.68 18.27 29.95
C PRO A 186 37.61 17.46 30.87
N GLU A 187 38.74 17.04 30.32
CA GLU A 187 39.75 16.35 31.11
C GLU A 187 40.13 17.22 32.34
N PRO A 188 40.29 16.62 33.53
CA PRO A 188 40.66 17.37 34.71
C PRO A 188 42.02 18.06 34.47
N GLU A 189 42.11 19.34 34.83
CA GLU A 189 43.34 20.10 34.76
C GLU A 189 44.43 19.39 35.59
N PRO A 190 45.66 19.32 35.04
CA PRO A 190 46.77 18.68 35.75
C PRO A 190 47.02 19.37 37.11
N GLU A 191 47.14 18.56 38.15
CA GLU A 191 47.48 19.07 39.48
C GLU A 191 48.79 19.90 39.42
N PRO A 192 48.85 21.05 40.13
CA PRO A 192 50.08 21.85 40.18
C PRO A 192 51.26 21.04 40.75
N GLU A 193 52.39 21.14 40.06
CA GLU A 193 53.65 20.51 40.56
C GLU A 193 53.96 21.00 41.98
N PRO A 194 54.43 20.11 42.88
CA PRO A 194 54.81 20.50 44.22
C PRO A 194 55.98 21.49 44.19
N GLU A 195 55.88 22.55 44.98
CA GLU A 195 56.97 23.52 45.13
C GLU A 195 58.25 22.85 45.62
N PRO A 196 59.41 23.24 45.08
CA PRO A 196 60.70 22.68 45.51
C PRO A 196 61.00 22.97 46.98
N GLU A 197 61.39 21.94 47.74
CA GLU A 197 61.83 22.07 49.13
C GLU A 197 62.96 23.07 49.25
N PRO A 198 62.99 23.91 50.31
CA PRO A 198 64.08 24.83 50.53
C PRO A 198 65.33 24.06 50.84
N GLU A 199 66.52 24.50 50.24
CA GLU A 199 67.82 23.93 50.50
C GLU A 199 68.24 24.15 51.94
N PRO A 200 68.87 23.18 52.59
CA PRO A 200 69.37 23.32 53.97
C PRO A 200 70.59 24.24 53.99
N GLU A 201 70.58 25.19 54.96
CA GLU A 201 71.77 26.04 55.29
C GLU A 201 72.97 25.25 55.83
#